data_5317b992d79804758c28cbf06abf24b9
#
_entry.id   5317b992d79804758c28cbf06abf24b9
#
_cell.length_a   1.000
_cell.length_b   1.000
_cell.length_c   1.000
_cell.angle_alpha   90.00
_cell.angle_beta   90.00
_cell.angle_gamma   90.00
#
_symmetry.space_group_name_H-M   'P 1'
#
loop_
_entity.id
_entity.type
_entity.pdbx_description
1 polymer ?
#
loop_
_entity_poly.entity_id
_entity_poly.type
_entity_poly.pdbx_seq_one_letter_code
_entity_poly.pdbx_strand_id
1 'polypeptide(L)'
;MQAELEHEKDRLKLLLDMTNTLVSNLEPRDLLRAISASIRQDMHCDSVGVWLPDSEHRQLRQLAMDFPESKGFLSEGLLRPIEGSEIGSVFKTGKPFVARTQADVTSEWSTYVVRAEAVESGCVLPLISRNRTLGVLTLGSRFKDSFSTDDVDFLMRAAGQVAIAIENALAYREIAELKDKLARENLYLEEEVRSEAEFGGIIGESSALRQVLQLVETVATSDSTVLLLGETGTGKELIARAIHDRSRRKDRTFVKLNCAAIPTGLLESELFGHERGAFTGAITQKIGRLELADQGTLFLDEVGDIPLELQPKLLRILQDGEFERLGSTRTKKVDVRLVAATNRDLEWMIEERQFRSDLYYRLNVFPIHVPPLRERPEDIPLLVRYFSQKYASRMQKRIESIPAAAMRKLTRWHWPGNVRELQNLVERAVILTRSSTLAISVPELANGRPASALPKASNVDEKDRIVRVLKETKGRVGGQSGAATRLGLKRTTLITRMKKLGIDPRKVV
;
A
#
# COMPACT_ATOMS: atom_id res chain seq x y z
N MET A 1 46.89 17.08 43.36
CA MET A 1 45.67 17.62 44.00
C MET A 1 44.95 18.63 43.08
N GLN A 2 45.56 19.77 42.61
CA GLN A 2 44.88 20.72 41.72
C GLN A 2 44.61 20.17 40.31
N ALA A 3 45.55 19.46 39.72
CA ALA A 3 45.41 18.82 38.40
C ALA A 3 44.44 17.63 38.45
N GLU A 4 44.40 16.88 39.54
CA GLU A 4 43.41 15.82 39.75
C GLU A 4 41.98 16.37 39.91
N LEU A 5 41.83 17.48 40.58
CA LEU A 5 40.52 18.14 40.77
C LEU A 5 39.99 18.75 39.47
N GLU A 6 40.88 19.30 38.62
CA GLU A 6 40.53 19.75 37.27
C GLU A 6 40.10 18.58 36.37
N HIS A 7 40.84 17.50 36.38
CA HIS A 7 40.52 16.28 35.63
C HIS A 7 39.21 15.66 36.03
N GLU A 8 38.89 15.61 37.33
CA GLU A 8 37.62 15.10 37.87
C GLU A 8 36.44 16.03 37.55
N LYS A 9 36.67 17.35 37.52
CA LYS A 9 35.69 18.35 37.08
C LYS A 9 35.37 18.24 35.60
N ASP A 10 36.37 18.02 34.75
CA ASP A 10 36.17 17.84 33.31
C ASP A 10 35.42 16.53 33.02
N ARG A 11 35.71 15.45 33.74
CA ARG A 11 34.96 14.17 33.71
C ARG A 11 33.50 14.36 34.10
N LEU A 12 33.19 15.10 35.17
CA LEU A 12 31.82 15.41 35.58
C LEU A 12 31.07 16.26 34.56
N LYS A 13 31.79 17.24 33.95
CA LYS A 13 31.24 18.08 32.91
C LYS A 13 30.87 17.30 31.67
N LEU A 14 31.71 16.33 31.22
CA LEU A 14 31.41 15.43 30.13
C LEU A 14 30.09 14.65 30.37
N LEU A 15 29.92 14.06 31.56
CA LEU A 15 28.70 13.32 31.89
C LEU A 15 27.44 14.22 31.90
N LEU A 16 27.58 15.48 32.33
CA LEU A 16 26.50 16.47 32.30
C LEU A 16 26.17 16.94 30.89
N ASP A 17 27.16 17.20 30.07
CA ASP A 17 26.97 17.62 28.67
C ASP A 17 26.40 16.50 27.81
N MET A 18 26.81 15.26 28.06
CA MET A 18 26.16 14.07 27.47
C MET A 18 24.69 14.01 27.86
N THR A 19 24.35 14.25 29.14
CA THR A 19 22.95 14.20 29.61
C THR A 19 22.12 15.33 28.99
N ASN A 20 22.69 16.51 28.78
CA ASN A 20 22.02 17.67 28.18
C ASN A 20 21.83 17.50 26.65
N THR A 21 22.77 16.89 25.95
CA THR A 21 22.66 16.58 24.52
C THR A 21 21.55 15.55 24.25
N LEU A 22 21.18 14.74 25.25
CA LEU A 22 20.07 13.79 25.19
C LEU A 22 18.67 14.42 25.09
N VAL A 23 18.52 15.70 25.44
CA VAL A 23 17.22 16.40 25.47
C VAL A 23 16.88 17.03 24.12
N SER A 24 17.84 17.13 23.19
CA SER A 24 17.62 17.67 21.85
C SER A 24 17.07 16.60 20.91
N ASN A 25 16.04 16.93 20.14
CA ASN A 25 15.38 16.10 19.10
C ASN A 25 16.32 15.80 17.90
N LEU A 26 17.49 15.24 18.14
CA LEU A 26 18.45 14.88 17.10
C LEU A 26 18.13 13.46 16.56
N GLU A 27 18.31 13.26 15.27
CA GLU A 27 18.36 11.93 14.66
C GLU A 27 19.38 11.06 15.42
N PRO A 28 19.12 9.77 15.69
CA PRO A 28 20.03 8.93 16.47
C PRO A 28 21.49 8.94 15.98
N ARG A 29 21.70 9.07 14.67
CA ARG A 29 23.04 9.19 14.08
C ARG A 29 23.76 10.47 14.48
N ASP A 30 23.08 11.59 14.42
CA ASP A 30 23.68 12.90 14.72
C ASP A 30 23.99 13.02 16.21
N LEU A 31 23.11 12.46 17.06
CA LEU A 31 23.37 12.33 18.49
C LEU A 31 24.64 11.50 18.76
N LEU A 32 24.77 10.33 18.15
CA LEU A 32 25.93 9.46 18.34
C LEU A 32 27.23 10.06 17.83
N ARG A 33 27.18 10.82 16.73
CA ARG A 33 28.35 11.57 16.24
C ARG A 33 28.79 12.65 17.23
N ALA A 34 27.83 13.42 17.74
CA ALA A 34 28.13 14.46 18.73
C ALA A 34 28.75 13.87 20.01
N ILE A 35 28.19 12.75 20.50
CA ILE A 35 28.75 12.02 21.66
C ILE A 35 30.14 11.47 21.35
N SER A 36 30.37 10.88 20.18
CA SER A 36 31.68 10.34 19.78
C SER A 36 32.74 11.45 19.72
N ALA A 37 32.38 12.59 19.16
CA ALA A 37 33.29 13.76 19.09
C ALA A 37 33.63 14.30 20.47
N SER A 38 32.67 14.39 21.38
CA SER A 38 32.91 14.84 22.77
C SER A 38 33.84 13.87 23.51
N ILE A 39 33.57 12.56 23.47
CA ILE A 39 34.42 11.54 24.10
C ILE A 39 35.83 11.60 23.54
N ARG A 40 35.99 11.75 22.22
CA ARG A 40 37.30 11.83 21.58
C ARG A 40 38.12 13.04 22.07
N GLN A 41 37.47 14.21 22.20
CA GLN A 41 38.12 15.42 22.66
C GLN A 41 38.52 15.31 24.12
N ASP A 42 37.64 14.85 24.99
CA ASP A 42 37.88 14.82 26.42
C ASP A 42 38.85 13.69 26.85
N MET A 43 38.83 12.58 26.16
CA MET A 43 39.75 11.43 26.40
C MET A 43 41.09 11.57 25.64
N HIS A 44 41.26 12.62 24.81
CA HIS A 44 42.45 12.85 24.00
C HIS A 44 42.83 11.62 23.17
N CYS A 45 41.84 10.88 22.69
CA CYS A 45 42.09 9.72 21.82
C CYS A 45 41.89 10.11 20.33
N ASP A 46 42.38 9.27 19.41
CA ASP A 46 42.34 9.57 17.98
C ASP A 46 41.02 9.18 17.33
N SER A 47 40.38 8.14 17.83
CA SER A 47 39.16 7.64 17.24
C SER A 47 38.13 7.17 18.30
N VAL A 48 36.87 7.42 18.02
CA VAL A 48 35.70 6.89 18.78
C VAL A 48 34.65 6.39 17.81
N GLY A 49 34.15 5.18 18.03
CA GLY A 49 33.11 4.58 17.20
C GLY A 49 32.04 3.90 18.01
N VAL A 50 30.78 3.97 17.52
CA VAL A 50 29.61 3.29 18.10
C VAL A 50 29.10 2.22 17.15
N TRP A 51 28.95 1.03 17.67
CA TRP A 51 28.50 -0.14 16.93
C TRP A 51 27.24 -0.70 17.54
N LEU A 52 26.21 -0.94 16.72
CA LEU A 52 24.97 -1.57 17.14
C LEU A 52 24.70 -2.83 16.30
N PRO A 53 23.95 -3.80 16.83
CA PRO A 53 23.61 -5.00 16.07
C PRO A 53 22.74 -4.66 14.87
N ASP A 54 22.91 -5.40 13.77
CA ASP A 54 22.04 -5.34 12.62
C ASP A 54 20.67 -5.99 12.91
N SER A 55 19.74 -5.90 11.95
CA SER A 55 18.37 -6.43 12.11
C SER A 55 18.32 -7.95 12.37
N GLU A 56 19.35 -8.71 11.95
CA GLU A 56 19.44 -10.16 12.16
C GLU A 56 20.28 -10.54 13.40
N HIS A 57 20.86 -9.57 14.09
CA HIS A 57 21.74 -9.75 15.27
C HIS A 57 22.94 -10.67 15.03
N ARG A 58 23.36 -10.79 13.75
CA ARG A 58 24.53 -11.59 13.35
C ARG A 58 25.80 -10.77 13.20
N GLN A 59 25.64 -9.49 12.94
CA GLN A 59 26.72 -8.54 12.71
C GLN A 59 26.52 -7.28 13.54
N LEU A 60 27.60 -6.58 13.80
CA LEU A 60 27.59 -5.23 14.35
C LEU A 60 27.83 -4.23 13.21
N ARG A 61 27.01 -3.21 13.14
CA ARG A 61 27.12 -2.10 12.19
C ARG A 61 27.67 -0.86 12.88
N GLN A 62 28.68 -0.23 12.31
CA GLN A 62 29.19 1.04 12.78
C GLN A 62 28.20 2.16 12.41
N LEU A 63 27.52 2.71 13.42
CA LEU A 63 26.50 3.75 13.23
C LEU A 63 27.07 5.16 13.28
N ALA A 64 28.09 5.37 14.13
CA ALA A 64 28.77 6.65 14.24
C ALA A 64 30.26 6.42 14.38
N MET A 65 31.04 7.33 13.84
CA MET A 65 32.49 7.34 13.90
C MET A 65 32.97 8.78 13.94
N ASP A 66 33.85 9.06 14.88
CA ASP A 66 34.63 10.29 14.91
C ASP A 66 36.11 9.93 14.85
N PHE A 67 36.74 10.10 13.68
CA PHE A 67 38.13 9.85 13.42
C PHE A 67 38.62 10.81 12.31
N PRO A 68 38.95 12.09 12.64
CA PRO A 68 39.29 13.11 11.65
C PRO A 68 40.48 12.74 10.75
N GLU A 69 41.44 11.97 11.28
CA GLU A 69 42.65 11.58 10.55
C GLU A 69 42.60 10.13 10.05
N SER A 70 41.42 9.55 9.87
CA SER A 70 41.26 8.22 9.31
C SER A 70 41.79 8.11 7.88
N LYS A 71 42.44 6.99 7.57
CA LYS A 71 42.85 6.65 6.21
C LYS A 71 41.75 5.95 5.40
N GLY A 72 40.52 5.84 5.96
CA GLY A 72 39.35 5.33 5.29
C GLY A 72 39.09 3.84 5.50
N PHE A 73 39.88 3.13 6.31
CA PHE A 73 39.63 1.73 6.65
C PHE A 73 38.56 1.54 7.72
N LEU A 74 38.28 2.59 8.49
CA LEU A 74 37.14 2.68 9.41
C LEU A 74 36.17 3.74 8.89
N SER A 75 34.93 3.37 8.70
CA SER A 75 33.88 4.28 8.20
C SER A 75 32.50 3.86 8.70
N GLU A 76 31.58 4.83 8.76
CA GLU A 76 30.18 4.56 9.08
C GLU A 76 29.56 3.58 8.08
N GLY A 77 28.70 2.69 8.57
CA GLY A 77 28.06 1.66 7.79
C GLY A 77 28.83 0.35 7.69
N LEU A 78 30.08 0.30 8.17
CA LEU A 78 30.88 -0.91 8.16
C LEU A 78 30.22 -2.01 9.00
N LEU A 79 30.23 -3.24 8.48
CA LEU A 79 29.66 -4.42 9.12
C LEU A 79 30.74 -5.33 9.67
N ARG A 80 30.48 -5.93 10.85
CA ARG A 80 31.43 -6.82 11.54
C ARG A 80 30.73 -8.04 12.08
N PRO A 81 31.22 -9.25 11.83
CA PRO A 81 30.72 -10.44 12.48
C PRO A 81 30.84 -10.32 14.02
N ILE A 82 29.82 -10.77 14.71
CA ILE A 82 29.88 -10.88 16.17
C ILE A 82 30.82 -12.02 16.57
N GLU A 83 30.90 -13.07 15.77
CA GLU A 83 31.80 -14.18 16.05
C GLU A 83 33.22 -13.89 15.57
N GLY A 84 34.21 -14.27 16.38
CA GLY A 84 35.64 -14.16 16.04
C GLY A 84 36.20 -12.74 16.03
N SER A 85 35.51 -11.76 16.64
CA SER A 85 36.01 -10.40 16.78
C SER A 85 35.98 -9.92 18.23
N GLU A 86 36.90 -9.02 18.61
CA GLU A 86 36.98 -8.43 19.93
C GLU A 86 35.71 -7.65 20.27
N ILE A 87 35.18 -6.86 19.31
CA ILE A 87 33.94 -6.10 19.49
C ILE A 87 32.75 -7.04 19.69
N GLY A 88 32.71 -8.15 18.98
CA GLY A 88 31.67 -9.16 19.16
C GLY A 88 31.78 -9.91 20.47
N SER A 89 32.98 -10.17 20.97
CA SER A 89 33.23 -10.75 22.29
C SER A 89 32.72 -9.85 23.40
N VAL A 90 33.03 -8.55 23.34
CA VAL A 90 32.51 -7.53 24.31
C VAL A 90 30.99 -7.43 24.23
N PHE A 91 30.42 -7.44 23.05
CA PHE A 91 28.97 -7.43 22.86
C PHE A 91 28.27 -8.63 23.51
N LYS A 92 28.84 -9.83 23.37
CA LYS A 92 28.29 -11.08 23.94
C LYS A 92 28.49 -11.18 25.47
N THR A 93 29.68 -10.82 25.94
CA THR A 93 30.06 -11.04 27.34
C THR A 93 29.70 -9.89 28.26
N GLY A 94 29.48 -8.69 27.70
CA GLY A 94 29.31 -7.47 28.50
C GLY A 94 30.54 -7.04 29.28
N LYS A 95 31.74 -7.59 28.97
CA LYS A 95 33.00 -7.27 29.63
C LYS A 95 33.87 -6.38 28.74
N PRO A 96 34.51 -5.34 29.26
CA PRO A 96 35.39 -4.48 28.48
C PRO A 96 36.62 -5.25 27.99
N PHE A 97 37.14 -4.83 26.84
CA PHE A 97 38.42 -5.31 26.30
C PHE A 97 39.35 -4.13 26.10
N VAL A 98 40.60 -4.24 26.59
CA VAL A 98 41.62 -3.20 26.46
C VAL A 98 42.83 -3.79 25.78
N ALA A 99 43.23 -3.20 24.63
CA ALA A 99 44.47 -3.50 23.95
C ALA A 99 45.47 -2.41 24.29
N ARG A 100 46.56 -2.73 25.00
CA ARG A 100 47.64 -1.81 25.36
C ARG A 100 48.59 -1.59 24.20
N THR A 101 48.69 -2.60 23.33
CA THR A 101 49.51 -2.61 22.11
C THR A 101 48.79 -3.33 20.99
N GLN A 102 49.25 -3.16 19.76
CA GLN A 102 48.74 -3.89 18.59
C GLN A 102 48.82 -5.43 18.75
N ALA A 103 49.75 -5.91 19.60
CA ALA A 103 49.92 -7.38 19.82
C ALA A 103 48.75 -8.00 20.62
N ASP A 104 47.99 -7.22 21.37
CA ASP A 104 46.84 -7.67 22.15
C ASP A 104 45.60 -7.95 21.29
N VAL A 105 45.61 -7.49 20.04
CA VAL A 105 44.54 -7.68 19.07
C VAL A 105 44.77 -8.95 18.31
N THR A 106 43.83 -9.90 18.38
CA THR A 106 44.01 -11.28 17.88
C THR A 106 43.22 -11.59 16.61
N SER A 107 42.12 -10.88 16.34
CA SER A 107 41.34 -11.12 15.12
C SER A 107 42.06 -10.57 13.87
N GLU A 108 42.07 -11.35 12.79
CA GLU A 108 42.78 -10.98 11.54
C GLU A 108 42.40 -9.58 11.03
N TRP A 109 41.11 -9.33 11.02
CA TRP A 109 40.65 -8.02 10.50
C TRP A 109 41.04 -6.87 11.43
N SER A 110 40.79 -7.00 12.75
CA SER A 110 41.16 -5.95 13.71
C SER A 110 42.66 -5.68 13.62
N THR A 111 43.49 -6.71 13.53
CA THR A 111 44.92 -6.59 13.32
C THR A 111 45.25 -5.81 12.03
N TYR A 112 44.55 -6.12 10.93
CA TYR A 112 44.75 -5.41 9.67
C TYR A 112 44.38 -3.91 9.78
N VAL A 113 43.22 -3.59 10.33
CA VAL A 113 42.73 -2.20 10.44
C VAL A 113 43.55 -1.38 11.42
N VAL A 114 43.88 -1.95 12.58
CA VAL A 114 44.72 -1.27 13.58
C VAL A 114 46.06 -0.88 12.98
N ARG A 115 46.69 -1.75 12.18
CA ARG A 115 47.96 -1.45 11.46
C ARG A 115 47.75 -0.41 10.37
N ALA A 116 46.69 -0.54 9.54
CA ALA A 116 46.44 0.36 8.43
C ALA A 116 46.14 1.80 8.91
N GLU A 117 45.40 1.98 9.99
CA GLU A 117 45.07 3.26 10.61
C GLU A 117 46.14 3.76 11.59
N ALA A 118 47.22 2.99 11.83
CA ALA A 118 48.30 3.30 12.78
C ALA A 118 47.81 3.50 14.22
N VAL A 119 46.80 2.75 14.65
CA VAL A 119 46.32 2.69 16.03
C VAL A 119 47.23 1.78 16.84
N GLU A 120 47.75 2.24 17.96
CA GLU A 120 48.71 1.50 18.81
C GLU A 120 48.03 0.88 20.03
N SER A 121 47.01 1.53 20.60
CA SER A 121 46.22 1.01 21.73
C SER A 121 44.74 1.29 21.54
N GLY A 122 43.89 0.50 22.18
CA GLY A 122 42.44 0.66 22.05
C GLY A 122 41.64 0.11 23.21
N CYS A 123 40.42 0.59 23.32
CA CYS A 123 39.47 0.13 24.33
C CYS A 123 38.11 -0.15 23.68
N VAL A 124 37.53 -1.29 23.99
CA VAL A 124 36.19 -1.70 23.53
C VAL A 124 35.31 -1.89 24.77
N LEU A 125 34.22 -1.14 24.82
CA LEU A 125 33.35 -1.07 25.99
C LEU A 125 31.91 -1.50 25.62
N PRO A 126 31.23 -2.28 26.46
CA PRO A 126 29.84 -2.65 26.22
C PRO A 126 28.92 -1.47 26.52
N LEU A 127 27.96 -1.23 25.66
CA LEU A 127 26.85 -0.31 25.86
C LEU A 127 25.69 -1.06 26.52
N ILE A 128 25.65 -1.03 27.87
CA ILE A 128 24.67 -1.80 28.64
C ILE A 128 23.57 -0.90 29.17
N SER A 129 22.31 -1.24 28.87
CA SER A 129 21.14 -0.66 29.51
C SER A 129 20.21 -1.78 29.97
N ARG A 130 19.62 -1.64 31.16
CA ARG A 130 18.67 -2.62 31.77
C ARG A 130 19.15 -4.07 31.67
N ASN A 131 20.42 -4.31 31.96
CA ASN A 131 21.03 -5.65 31.95
C ASN A 131 21.16 -6.29 30.54
N ARG A 132 21.02 -5.49 29.46
CA ARG A 132 21.16 -5.93 28.05
C ARG A 132 22.24 -5.11 27.37
N THR A 133 23.14 -5.78 26.67
CA THR A 133 24.11 -5.11 25.80
C THR A 133 23.43 -4.67 24.52
N LEU A 134 23.32 -3.36 24.30
CA LEU A 134 22.71 -2.75 23.14
C LEU A 134 23.68 -2.63 21.95
N GLY A 135 24.99 -2.54 22.26
CA GLY A 135 26.05 -2.35 21.29
C GLY A 135 27.41 -2.26 21.96
N VAL A 136 28.38 -1.71 21.27
CA VAL A 136 29.72 -1.48 21.79
C VAL A 136 30.24 -0.08 21.38
N LEU A 137 31.01 0.50 22.29
CA LEU A 137 31.76 1.73 22.09
C LEU A 137 33.23 1.36 21.90
N THR A 138 33.89 1.84 20.83
CA THR A 138 35.29 1.60 20.54
C THR A 138 36.07 2.91 20.62
N LEU A 139 37.22 2.89 21.27
CA LEU A 139 38.18 4.00 21.31
C LEU A 139 39.52 3.51 20.79
N GLY A 140 40.24 4.34 20.08
CA GLY A 140 41.56 4.04 19.57
C GLY A 140 42.51 5.20 19.73
N SER A 141 43.80 4.93 20.05
CA SER A 141 44.86 5.89 20.15
C SER A 141 46.10 5.44 19.36
N ARG A 142 46.82 6.39 18.78
CA ARG A 142 48.11 6.17 18.10
C ARG A 142 49.29 6.04 19.06
N PHE A 143 49.03 6.16 20.36
CA PHE A 143 50.03 5.96 21.40
C PHE A 143 49.78 4.63 22.12
N LYS A 144 50.83 3.99 22.60
CA LYS A 144 50.75 2.75 23.37
C LYS A 144 50.26 3.04 24.78
N ASP A 145 49.52 2.06 25.35
CA ASP A 145 49.07 2.09 26.75
C ASP A 145 48.32 3.38 27.15
N SER A 146 47.49 3.90 26.21
CA SER A 146 46.79 5.19 26.39
C SER A 146 45.59 5.12 27.34
N PHE A 147 45.16 3.94 27.73
CA PHE A 147 43.95 3.76 28.55
C PHE A 147 44.32 3.07 29.89
N SER A 148 44.41 3.88 30.95
CA SER A 148 44.61 3.36 32.31
C SER A 148 43.37 2.65 32.85
N THR A 149 43.48 1.92 33.97
CA THR A 149 42.36 1.26 34.65
C THR A 149 41.30 2.28 35.07
N ASP A 150 41.73 3.45 35.57
CA ASP A 150 40.83 4.53 35.99
C ASP A 150 40.07 5.15 34.80
N ASP A 151 40.74 5.23 33.64
CA ASP A 151 40.07 5.67 32.39
C ASP A 151 39.04 4.70 31.93
N VAL A 152 39.32 3.40 32.01
CA VAL A 152 38.35 2.34 31.66
C VAL A 152 37.14 2.37 32.57
N ASP A 153 37.33 2.56 33.89
CA ASP A 153 36.23 2.64 34.85
C ASP A 153 35.37 3.88 34.62
N PHE A 154 35.98 5.00 34.27
CA PHE A 154 35.25 6.21 33.86
C PHE A 154 34.47 5.99 32.54
N LEU A 155 35.15 5.47 31.53
CA LEU A 155 34.58 5.18 30.22
C LEU A 155 33.43 4.16 30.29
N MET A 156 33.47 3.19 31.22
CA MET A 156 32.35 2.27 31.46
C MET A 156 31.11 3.00 31.97
N ARG A 157 31.28 4.02 32.83
CA ARG A 157 30.16 4.86 33.29
C ARG A 157 29.63 5.72 32.15
N ALA A 158 30.49 6.32 31.34
CA ALA A 158 30.11 7.06 30.16
C ALA A 158 29.38 6.17 29.12
N ALA A 159 29.88 4.96 28.87
CA ALA A 159 29.24 3.97 28.00
C ALA A 159 27.82 3.59 28.47
N GLY A 160 27.60 3.52 29.79
CA GLY A 160 26.26 3.34 30.37
C GLY A 160 25.30 4.50 30.03
N GLN A 161 25.77 5.76 30.10
CA GLN A 161 24.96 6.93 29.72
C GLN A 161 24.67 6.93 28.20
N VAL A 162 25.67 6.59 27.37
CA VAL A 162 25.48 6.44 25.92
C VAL A 162 24.45 5.35 25.61
N ALA A 163 24.48 4.22 26.35
CA ALA A 163 23.52 3.15 26.18
C ALA A 163 22.08 3.61 26.46
N ILE A 164 21.87 4.37 27.55
CA ILE A 164 20.56 4.93 27.89
C ILE A 164 20.10 5.91 26.82
N ALA A 165 21.01 6.74 26.28
CA ALA A 165 20.74 7.65 25.20
C ALA A 165 20.23 6.95 23.94
N ILE A 166 20.93 5.88 23.57
CA ILE A 166 20.57 5.04 22.40
C ILE A 166 19.21 4.41 22.61
N GLU A 167 18.96 3.80 23.78
CA GLU A 167 17.68 3.17 24.10
C GLU A 167 16.52 4.16 23.98
N ASN A 168 16.69 5.36 24.57
CA ASN A 168 15.69 6.42 24.48
C ASN A 168 15.45 6.89 23.03
N ALA A 169 16.52 7.16 22.27
CA ALA A 169 16.39 7.60 20.87
C ALA A 169 15.69 6.56 19.99
N LEU A 170 15.98 5.26 20.19
CA LEU A 170 15.31 4.18 19.48
C LEU A 170 13.82 4.06 19.88
N ALA A 171 13.52 4.17 21.19
CA ALA A 171 12.15 4.13 21.70
C ALA A 171 11.32 5.33 21.21
N TYR A 172 11.87 6.54 21.21
CA TYR A 172 11.19 7.72 20.67
C TYR A 172 10.88 7.58 19.18
N ARG A 173 11.80 7.03 18.41
CA ARG A 173 11.60 6.77 16.99
C ARG A 173 10.47 5.77 16.76
N GLU A 174 10.45 4.66 17.50
CA GLU A 174 9.39 3.66 17.41
C GLU A 174 8.02 4.26 17.80
N ILE A 175 7.96 5.06 18.86
CA ILE A 175 6.74 5.76 19.29
C ILE A 175 6.28 6.75 18.20
N ALA A 176 7.17 7.49 17.56
CA ALA A 176 6.82 8.41 16.47
C ALA A 176 6.27 7.65 15.26
N GLU A 177 6.90 6.55 14.85
CA GLU A 177 6.44 5.71 13.74
C GLU A 177 5.06 5.10 14.04
N LEU A 178 4.83 4.60 15.25
CA LEU A 178 3.54 4.06 15.70
C LEU A 178 2.45 5.13 15.79
N LYS A 179 2.77 6.31 16.31
CA LYS A 179 1.85 7.44 16.38
C LYS A 179 1.42 7.91 15.00
N ASP A 180 2.35 7.99 14.06
CA ASP A 180 2.06 8.37 12.68
C ASP A 180 1.23 7.29 11.94
N LYS A 181 1.46 6.02 12.22
CA LYS A 181 0.64 4.91 11.72
C LYS A 181 -0.78 5.03 12.27
N LEU A 182 -0.93 5.19 13.57
CA LEU A 182 -2.23 5.29 14.25
C LEU A 182 -3.04 6.51 13.81
N ALA A 183 -2.40 7.68 13.65
CA ALA A 183 -3.07 8.90 13.19
C ALA A 183 -3.65 8.73 11.77
N ARG A 184 -2.93 8.03 10.88
CA ARG A 184 -3.40 7.75 9.51
C ARG A 184 -4.50 6.70 9.48
N GLU A 185 -4.39 5.68 10.33
CA GLU A 185 -5.44 4.66 10.49
C GLU A 185 -6.73 5.30 11.01
N ASN A 186 -6.65 6.19 12.01
CA ASN A 186 -7.80 6.91 12.52
C ASN A 186 -8.43 7.83 11.46
N LEU A 187 -7.64 8.58 10.69
CA LEU A 187 -8.16 9.42 9.61
C LEU A 187 -8.89 8.58 8.55
N TYR A 188 -8.31 7.43 8.18
CA TYR A 188 -8.95 6.52 7.24
C TYR A 188 -10.26 5.95 7.80
N LEU A 189 -10.28 5.53 9.08
CA LEU A 189 -11.48 5.00 9.74
C LEU A 189 -12.57 6.06 9.89
N GLU A 190 -12.22 7.32 10.17
CA GLU A 190 -13.18 8.44 10.21
C GLU A 190 -13.82 8.70 8.85
N GLU A 191 -13.04 8.66 7.76
CA GLU A 191 -13.57 8.76 6.40
C GLU A 191 -14.45 7.56 6.06
N GLU A 192 -14.12 6.37 6.52
CA GLU A 192 -14.88 5.14 6.30
C GLU A 192 -16.22 5.17 7.05
N VAL A 193 -16.22 5.50 8.35
CA VAL A 193 -17.45 5.65 9.16
C VAL A 193 -18.38 6.68 8.53
N ARG A 194 -17.85 7.77 7.98
CA ARG A 194 -18.62 8.78 7.28
C ARG A 194 -19.26 8.23 6.00
N SER A 195 -18.56 7.35 5.28
CA SER A 195 -19.10 6.68 4.09
C SER A 195 -20.10 5.57 4.45
N GLU A 196 -19.92 4.86 5.56
CA GLU A 196 -20.85 3.80 6.04
C GLU A 196 -22.22 4.31 6.43
N ALA A 197 -22.31 5.51 6.99
CA ALA A 197 -23.59 6.15 7.26
C ALA A 197 -24.43 6.37 5.98
N GLU A 198 -23.81 6.32 4.80
CA GLU A 198 -24.48 6.42 3.50
C GLU A 198 -24.91 5.06 2.91
N PHE A 199 -24.24 3.96 3.27
CA PHE A 199 -24.51 2.62 2.73
C PHE A 199 -25.14 1.72 3.80
N GLY A 200 -26.46 1.72 3.88
CA GLY A 200 -27.21 0.68 4.63
C GLY A 200 -26.86 -0.72 4.12
N GLY A 201 -27.08 -1.77 4.94
CA GLY A 201 -26.72 -3.16 4.62
C GLY A 201 -27.29 -3.68 3.29
N ILE A 202 -26.92 -4.91 2.93
CA ILE A 202 -27.39 -5.58 1.71
C ILE A 202 -28.92 -5.79 1.83
N ILE A 203 -29.66 -5.27 0.85
CA ILE A 203 -31.11 -5.34 0.80
C ILE A 203 -31.54 -6.24 -0.36
N GLY A 204 -32.35 -7.21 -0.05
CA GLY A 204 -32.92 -8.14 -1.01
C GLY A 204 -33.17 -9.52 -0.39
N GLU A 205 -34.10 -10.25 -0.99
CA GLU A 205 -34.55 -11.58 -0.54
C GLU A 205 -34.62 -12.59 -1.71
N SER A 206 -34.18 -12.18 -2.91
CA SER A 206 -34.20 -13.05 -4.09
C SER A 206 -33.34 -14.30 -3.88
N SER A 207 -33.70 -15.39 -4.54
CA SER A 207 -32.94 -16.64 -4.51
C SER A 207 -31.52 -16.46 -5.03
N ALA A 208 -31.34 -15.64 -6.06
CA ALA A 208 -30.03 -15.34 -6.64
C ALA A 208 -29.13 -14.59 -5.64
N LEU A 209 -29.65 -13.60 -4.89
CA LEU A 209 -28.89 -12.90 -3.87
C LEU A 209 -28.58 -13.80 -2.67
N ARG A 210 -29.51 -14.64 -2.24
CA ARG A 210 -29.27 -15.62 -1.15
C ARG A 210 -28.15 -16.59 -1.47
N GLN A 211 -28.06 -17.08 -2.71
CA GLN A 211 -26.93 -17.91 -3.14
C GLN A 211 -25.59 -17.18 -3.00
N VAL A 212 -25.51 -15.91 -3.40
CA VAL A 212 -24.30 -15.09 -3.21
C VAL A 212 -23.96 -14.96 -1.73
N LEU A 213 -24.95 -14.70 -0.86
CA LEU A 213 -24.72 -14.56 0.58
C LEU A 213 -24.26 -15.88 1.23
N GLN A 214 -24.73 -17.03 0.76
CA GLN A 214 -24.23 -18.34 1.20
C GLN A 214 -22.76 -18.56 0.82
N LEU A 215 -22.35 -18.15 -0.40
CA LEU A 215 -20.94 -18.19 -0.82
C LEU A 215 -20.09 -17.24 0.03
N VAL A 216 -20.61 -16.05 0.36
CA VAL A 216 -19.96 -15.10 1.26
C VAL A 216 -19.72 -15.73 2.64
N GLU A 217 -20.72 -16.36 3.24
CA GLU A 217 -20.59 -17.05 4.53
C GLU A 217 -19.54 -18.17 4.48
N THR A 218 -19.54 -18.94 3.40
CA THR A 218 -18.57 -20.03 3.19
C THR A 218 -17.14 -19.52 3.13
N VAL A 219 -16.88 -18.47 2.32
CA VAL A 219 -15.51 -17.98 2.09
C VAL A 219 -15.04 -17.03 3.18
N ALA A 220 -15.94 -16.41 3.95
CA ALA A 220 -15.57 -15.43 4.95
C ALA A 220 -14.59 -15.97 6.01
N THR A 221 -14.73 -17.24 6.40
CA THR A 221 -13.91 -17.91 7.41
C THR A 221 -12.49 -18.27 6.94
N SER A 222 -12.24 -18.25 5.62
CA SER A 222 -10.93 -18.52 5.01
C SER A 222 -10.18 -17.22 4.69
N ASP A 223 -8.86 -17.30 4.53
CA ASP A 223 -8.04 -16.18 4.04
C ASP A 223 -7.84 -16.21 2.51
N SER A 224 -8.59 -17.07 1.81
CA SER A 224 -8.51 -17.18 0.34
C SER A 224 -8.85 -15.86 -0.35
N THR A 225 -8.17 -15.61 -1.46
CA THR A 225 -8.50 -14.50 -2.36
C THR A 225 -9.90 -14.70 -2.97
N VAL A 226 -10.71 -13.66 -2.98
CA VAL A 226 -12.05 -13.68 -3.56
C VAL A 226 -12.10 -12.75 -4.77
N LEU A 227 -12.65 -13.25 -5.88
CA LEU A 227 -12.89 -12.46 -7.09
C LEU A 227 -14.39 -12.23 -7.29
N LEU A 228 -14.84 -11.00 -7.12
CA LEU A 228 -16.22 -10.58 -7.33
C LEU A 228 -16.43 -10.18 -8.81
N LEU A 229 -17.25 -10.93 -9.52
CA LEU A 229 -17.57 -10.70 -10.91
C LEU A 229 -19.00 -10.17 -11.03
N GLY A 230 -19.21 -9.13 -11.82
CA GLY A 230 -20.56 -8.60 -12.05
C GLY A 230 -20.53 -7.19 -12.62
N GLU A 231 -21.67 -6.80 -13.19
CA GLU A 231 -21.85 -5.51 -13.82
C GLU A 231 -21.63 -4.33 -12.85
N THR A 232 -21.33 -3.17 -13.41
CA THR A 232 -21.21 -1.94 -12.62
C THR A 232 -22.54 -1.63 -11.91
N GLY A 233 -22.47 -1.24 -10.63
CA GLY A 233 -23.63 -0.85 -9.83
C GLY A 233 -24.43 -2.02 -9.26
N THR A 234 -23.98 -3.28 -9.33
CA THR A 234 -24.62 -4.46 -8.74
C THR A 234 -24.48 -4.55 -7.22
N GLY A 235 -23.53 -3.81 -6.62
CA GLY A 235 -23.26 -3.82 -5.19
C GLY A 235 -22.05 -4.66 -4.78
N LYS A 236 -21.05 -4.88 -5.67
CA LYS A 236 -19.83 -5.66 -5.38
C LYS A 236 -19.10 -5.17 -4.11
N GLU A 237 -19.06 -3.85 -3.88
CA GLU A 237 -18.45 -3.27 -2.67
C GLU A 237 -19.15 -3.73 -1.38
N LEU A 238 -20.49 -3.78 -1.36
CA LEU A 238 -21.25 -4.29 -0.21
C LEU A 238 -21.00 -5.77 0.05
N ILE A 239 -20.83 -6.57 -1.01
CA ILE A 239 -20.46 -7.98 -0.89
C ILE A 239 -19.04 -8.12 -0.33
N ALA A 240 -18.06 -7.33 -0.83
CA ALA A 240 -16.71 -7.33 -0.29
C ALA A 240 -16.69 -6.96 1.21
N ARG A 241 -17.48 -5.96 1.60
CA ARG A 241 -17.65 -5.57 3.00
C ARG A 241 -18.24 -6.71 3.83
N ALA A 242 -19.29 -7.35 3.34
CA ALA A 242 -19.92 -8.47 4.02
C ALA A 242 -18.98 -9.68 4.21
N ILE A 243 -18.04 -9.91 3.28
CA ILE A 243 -16.97 -10.90 3.42
C ILE A 243 -16.02 -10.51 4.57
N HIS A 244 -15.61 -9.25 4.64
CA HIS A 244 -14.75 -8.77 5.71
C HIS A 244 -15.43 -8.86 7.08
N ASP A 245 -16.67 -8.34 7.22
CA ASP A 245 -17.40 -8.26 8.49
C ASP A 245 -17.71 -9.64 9.09
N ARG A 246 -17.75 -10.70 8.24
CA ARG A 246 -17.93 -12.09 8.66
C ARG A 246 -16.61 -12.88 8.77
N SER A 247 -15.47 -12.23 8.52
CA SER A 247 -14.16 -12.86 8.54
C SER A 247 -13.53 -12.88 9.93
N ARG A 248 -12.41 -13.60 10.05
CA ARG A 248 -11.55 -13.54 11.25
C ARG A 248 -10.87 -12.18 11.43
N ARG A 249 -10.88 -11.34 10.38
CA ARG A 249 -10.25 -10.01 10.34
C ARG A 249 -11.28 -8.87 10.50
N LYS A 250 -12.51 -9.17 10.92
CA LYS A 250 -13.61 -8.20 11.06
C LYS A 250 -13.30 -6.98 11.93
N ASP A 251 -12.41 -7.16 12.94
CA ASP A 251 -11.99 -6.11 13.86
C ASP A 251 -10.71 -5.39 13.39
N ARG A 252 -10.28 -5.66 12.15
CA ARG A 252 -9.12 -5.06 11.50
C ARG A 252 -9.55 -4.11 10.38
N THR A 253 -8.59 -3.43 9.77
CA THR A 253 -8.86 -2.47 8.70
C THR A 253 -9.44 -3.14 7.45
N PHE A 254 -10.46 -2.51 6.87
CA PHE A 254 -10.98 -2.80 5.53
C PHE A 254 -10.59 -1.65 4.60
N VAL A 255 -9.51 -1.81 3.87
CA VAL A 255 -8.96 -0.76 3.00
C VAL A 255 -9.48 -0.95 1.58
N LYS A 256 -10.11 0.08 1.01
CA LYS A 256 -10.60 0.04 -0.37
C LYS A 256 -9.77 0.91 -1.31
N LEU A 257 -9.61 0.39 -2.53
CA LEU A 257 -8.96 1.08 -3.63
C LEU A 257 -9.73 0.83 -4.93
N ASN A 258 -10.23 1.89 -5.55
CA ASN A 258 -10.82 1.79 -6.89
C ASN A 258 -9.74 2.08 -7.93
N CYS A 259 -9.34 1.05 -8.69
CA CYS A 259 -8.24 1.13 -9.65
C CYS A 259 -8.59 2.00 -10.87
N ALA A 260 -9.87 2.09 -11.24
CA ALA A 260 -10.34 2.91 -12.36
C ALA A 260 -10.41 4.41 -12.03
N ALA A 261 -10.58 4.76 -10.74
CA ALA A 261 -10.76 6.15 -10.31
C ALA A 261 -9.44 6.93 -10.19
N ILE A 262 -8.30 6.24 -10.18
CA ILE A 262 -6.98 6.82 -9.95
C ILE A 262 -6.21 6.88 -11.27
N PRO A 263 -5.61 8.05 -11.63
CA PRO A 263 -4.72 8.13 -12.79
C PRO A 263 -3.59 7.09 -12.70
N THR A 264 -3.28 6.45 -13.83
CA THR A 264 -2.29 5.36 -13.93
C THR A 264 -0.96 5.70 -13.25
N GLY A 265 -0.43 6.91 -13.43
CA GLY A 265 0.83 7.34 -12.82
C GLY A 265 0.80 7.52 -11.30
N LEU A 266 -0.40 7.57 -10.70
CA LEU A 266 -0.57 7.69 -9.24
C LEU A 266 -0.98 6.37 -8.58
N LEU A 267 -1.55 5.43 -9.34
CA LEU A 267 -2.05 4.16 -8.82
C LEU A 267 -0.96 3.37 -8.10
N GLU A 268 0.24 3.37 -8.64
CA GLU A 268 1.38 2.70 -8.05
C GLU A 268 1.73 3.30 -6.68
N SER A 269 1.78 4.63 -6.61
CA SER A 269 2.04 5.36 -5.37
C SER A 269 0.92 5.19 -4.32
N GLU A 270 -0.34 5.10 -4.75
CA GLU A 270 -1.46 4.83 -3.85
C GLU A 270 -1.39 3.41 -3.28
N LEU A 271 -1.08 2.43 -4.11
CA LEU A 271 -1.09 1.01 -3.72
C LEU A 271 0.13 0.66 -2.85
N PHE A 272 1.34 0.99 -3.31
CA PHE A 272 2.61 0.59 -2.68
C PHE A 272 3.21 1.67 -1.75
N GLY A 273 2.80 2.94 -1.90
CA GLY A 273 3.45 4.06 -1.24
C GLY A 273 4.75 4.50 -1.92
N HIS A 274 5.32 5.59 -1.44
CA HIS A 274 6.59 6.11 -1.95
C HIS A 274 7.45 6.72 -0.85
N GLU A 275 8.75 6.69 -1.05
CA GLU A 275 9.72 7.43 -0.25
C GLU A 275 9.85 8.88 -0.75
N ARG A 276 10.33 9.76 0.12
CA ARG A 276 10.63 11.14 -0.26
C ARG A 276 11.64 11.17 -1.42
N GLY A 277 11.32 11.91 -2.48
CA GLY A 277 12.18 12.03 -3.67
C GLY A 277 12.02 10.90 -4.69
N ALA A 278 11.08 9.98 -4.54
CA ALA A 278 10.86 8.86 -5.46
C ALA A 278 10.51 9.30 -6.89
N PHE A 279 9.86 10.46 -7.03
CA PHE A 279 9.52 11.08 -8.33
C PHE A 279 9.38 12.60 -8.18
N THR A 280 9.28 13.33 -9.28
CA THR A 280 9.07 14.79 -9.28
C THR A 280 7.71 15.11 -8.62
N GLY A 281 7.74 15.69 -7.41
CA GLY A 281 6.56 15.97 -6.58
C GLY A 281 6.42 15.11 -5.31
N ALA A 282 7.26 14.10 -5.10
CA ALA A 282 7.32 13.32 -3.87
C ALA A 282 8.06 14.10 -2.75
N ILE A 283 7.41 15.14 -2.22
CA ILE A 283 7.97 16.02 -1.19
C ILE A 283 8.06 15.30 0.17
N THR A 284 7.11 14.45 0.47
CA THR A 284 7.02 13.68 1.71
C THR A 284 6.91 12.19 1.41
N GLN A 285 7.23 11.35 2.39
CA GLN A 285 6.95 9.91 2.32
C GLN A 285 5.44 9.65 2.38
N LYS A 286 4.95 8.69 1.59
CA LYS A 286 3.56 8.23 1.63
C LYS A 286 3.47 6.75 1.93
N ILE A 287 2.61 6.38 2.88
CA ILE A 287 2.25 4.99 3.15
C ILE A 287 1.22 4.54 2.12
N GLY A 288 1.43 3.36 1.51
CA GLY A 288 0.52 2.77 0.53
C GLY A 288 -0.67 2.05 1.18
N ARG A 289 -1.70 1.78 0.38
CA ARG A 289 -2.90 1.05 0.81
C ARG A 289 -2.59 -0.37 1.31
N LEU A 290 -1.55 -1.01 0.79
CA LEU A 290 -1.08 -2.32 1.26
C LEU A 290 -0.60 -2.29 2.71
N GLU A 291 0.17 -1.27 3.09
CA GLU A 291 0.62 -1.13 4.47
C GLU A 291 -0.52 -0.78 5.42
N LEU A 292 -1.51 0.02 4.96
CA LEU A 292 -2.71 0.33 5.75
C LEU A 292 -3.60 -0.90 5.95
N ALA A 293 -3.59 -1.83 4.99
CA ALA A 293 -4.37 -3.07 5.04
C ALA A 293 -3.65 -4.21 5.78
N ASP A 294 -2.45 -3.96 6.33
CA ASP A 294 -1.68 -5.01 7.03
C ASP A 294 -2.47 -5.62 8.18
N GLN A 295 -2.52 -6.96 8.26
CA GLN A 295 -3.36 -7.77 9.15
C GLN A 295 -4.88 -7.62 8.91
N GLY A 296 -5.29 -6.84 7.90
CA GLY A 296 -6.67 -6.54 7.54
C GLY A 296 -7.07 -7.13 6.18
N THR A 297 -7.98 -6.42 5.51
CA THR A 297 -8.49 -6.79 4.17
C THR A 297 -8.28 -5.62 3.21
N LEU A 298 -7.70 -5.90 2.04
CA LEU A 298 -7.62 -4.97 0.92
C LEU A 298 -8.70 -5.32 -0.10
N PHE A 299 -9.56 -4.36 -0.41
CA PHE A 299 -10.54 -4.47 -1.48
C PHE A 299 -10.07 -3.67 -2.70
N LEU A 300 -9.79 -4.38 -3.80
CA LEU A 300 -9.44 -3.79 -5.09
C LEU A 300 -10.67 -3.79 -6.00
N ASP A 301 -11.29 -2.63 -6.20
CA ASP A 301 -12.39 -2.48 -7.14
C ASP A 301 -11.86 -2.18 -8.54
N GLU A 302 -12.52 -2.75 -9.56
CA GLU A 302 -12.17 -2.68 -10.98
C GLU A 302 -10.70 -3.11 -11.24
N VAL A 303 -10.34 -4.31 -10.74
CA VAL A 303 -8.98 -4.86 -10.87
C VAL A 303 -8.54 -5.04 -12.32
N GLY A 304 -9.49 -5.18 -13.25
CA GLY A 304 -9.23 -5.22 -14.70
C GLY A 304 -8.68 -3.91 -15.29
N ASP A 305 -8.72 -2.80 -14.53
CA ASP A 305 -8.16 -1.52 -14.94
C ASP A 305 -6.71 -1.29 -14.46
N ILE A 306 -6.12 -2.26 -13.75
CA ILE A 306 -4.73 -2.19 -13.32
C ILE A 306 -3.81 -2.28 -14.54
N PRO A 307 -2.90 -1.29 -14.75
CA PRO A 307 -1.94 -1.30 -15.83
C PRO A 307 -1.08 -2.56 -15.85
N LEU A 308 -0.75 -3.04 -17.07
CA LEU A 308 0.00 -4.29 -17.27
C LEU A 308 1.35 -4.28 -16.53
N GLU A 309 1.98 -3.12 -16.42
CA GLU A 309 3.25 -2.90 -15.74
C GLU A 309 3.18 -3.06 -14.20
N LEU A 310 2.01 -2.86 -13.59
CA LEU A 310 1.80 -3.03 -12.15
C LEU A 310 1.35 -4.45 -11.77
N GLN A 311 0.86 -5.23 -12.72
CA GLN A 311 0.36 -6.58 -12.46
C GLN A 311 1.43 -7.53 -11.89
N PRO A 312 2.72 -7.50 -12.32
CA PRO A 312 3.77 -8.31 -11.70
C PRO A 312 4.03 -7.97 -10.23
N LYS A 313 3.93 -6.67 -9.88
CA LYS A 313 4.10 -6.23 -8.49
C LYS A 313 2.95 -6.72 -7.60
N LEU A 314 1.72 -6.66 -8.10
CA LEU A 314 0.56 -7.22 -7.40
C LEU A 314 0.67 -8.74 -7.25
N LEU A 315 1.17 -9.44 -8.28
CA LEU A 315 1.39 -10.89 -8.21
C LEU A 315 2.39 -11.26 -7.10
N ARG A 316 3.49 -10.52 -6.96
CA ARG A 316 4.48 -10.75 -5.89
C ARG A 316 3.87 -10.65 -4.49
N ILE A 317 2.94 -9.70 -4.29
CA ILE A 317 2.22 -9.57 -3.01
C ILE A 317 1.33 -10.79 -2.75
N LEU A 318 0.61 -11.26 -3.78
CA LEU A 318 -0.28 -12.42 -3.65
C LEU A 318 0.46 -13.74 -3.43
N GLN A 319 1.73 -13.81 -3.82
CA GLN A 319 2.56 -15.01 -3.68
C GLN A 319 3.37 -14.99 -2.39
N ASP A 320 4.09 -13.89 -2.15
CA ASP A 320 5.14 -13.81 -1.14
C ASP A 320 4.76 -12.89 0.03
N GLY A 321 3.71 -12.08 -0.11
CA GLY A 321 3.36 -11.03 0.87
C GLY A 321 4.39 -9.89 0.90
N GLU A 322 5.18 -9.72 -0.18
CA GLU A 322 6.31 -8.79 -0.20
C GLU A 322 6.15 -7.72 -1.29
N PHE A 323 6.57 -6.52 -0.97
CA PHE A 323 6.64 -5.42 -1.93
C PHE A 323 7.70 -4.39 -1.53
N GLU A 324 7.96 -3.44 -2.43
CA GLU A 324 8.86 -2.31 -2.20
C GLU A 324 8.11 -1.00 -2.47
N ARG A 325 8.35 0.03 -1.66
CA ARG A 325 7.85 1.38 -1.96
C ARG A 325 8.56 1.96 -3.17
N LEU A 326 7.91 2.87 -3.89
CA LEU A 326 8.57 3.62 -4.95
C LEU A 326 9.75 4.41 -4.38
N GLY A 327 10.89 4.32 -5.08
CA GLY A 327 12.14 4.96 -4.66
C GLY A 327 12.87 4.26 -3.52
N SER A 328 12.46 3.06 -3.12
CA SER A 328 13.14 2.24 -2.11
C SER A 328 13.48 0.86 -2.66
N THR A 329 14.62 0.33 -2.25
CA THR A 329 15.04 -1.07 -2.47
C THR A 329 14.75 -1.96 -1.26
N ARG A 330 14.14 -1.41 -0.20
CA ARG A 330 13.83 -2.15 1.02
C ARG A 330 12.54 -2.93 0.83
N THR A 331 12.63 -4.24 0.85
CA THR A 331 11.46 -5.14 0.84
C THR A 331 10.70 -5.05 2.16
N LYS A 332 9.38 -4.92 2.06
CA LYS A 332 8.42 -4.94 3.17
C LYS A 332 7.54 -6.17 3.07
N LYS A 333 7.22 -6.76 4.22
CA LYS A 333 6.27 -7.87 4.32
C LYS A 333 4.95 -7.37 4.89
N VAL A 334 3.85 -7.88 4.33
CA VAL A 334 2.49 -7.61 4.79
C VAL A 334 1.66 -8.89 4.76
N ASP A 335 0.75 -9.00 5.70
CA ASP A 335 -0.26 -10.06 5.73
C ASP A 335 -1.63 -9.47 5.45
N VAL A 336 -2.05 -9.50 4.18
CA VAL A 336 -3.26 -8.86 3.71
C VAL A 336 -4.18 -9.89 3.05
N ARG A 337 -5.43 -9.98 3.50
CA ARG A 337 -6.47 -10.69 2.77
C ARG A 337 -6.94 -9.86 1.59
N LEU A 338 -6.91 -10.42 0.38
CA LEU A 338 -7.36 -9.71 -0.82
C LEU A 338 -8.78 -10.11 -1.23
N VAL A 339 -9.61 -9.10 -1.49
CA VAL A 339 -10.88 -9.21 -2.21
C VAL A 339 -10.79 -8.33 -3.45
N ALA A 340 -10.95 -8.89 -4.63
CA ALA A 340 -10.89 -8.15 -5.90
C ALA A 340 -12.26 -8.11 -6.55
N ALA A 341 -12.58 -7.04 -7.27
CA ALA A 341 -13.82 -6.93 -8.04
C ALA A 341 -13.56 -6.41 -9.45
N THR A 342 -14.36 -6.85 -10.42
CA THR A 342 -14.32 -6.33 -11.78
C THR A 342 -15.65 -6.53 -12.50
N ASN A 343 -15.93 -5.65 -13.46
CA ASN A 343 -16.99 -5.78 -14.43
C ASN A 343 -16.49 -6.25 -15.81
N ARG A 344 -15.15 -6.37 -15.95
CA ARG A 344 -14.51 -6.77 -17.20
C ARG A 344 -14.38 -8.29 -17.30
N ASP A 345 -14.38 -8.78 -18.55
CA ASP A 345 -14.05 -10.15 -18.87
C ASP A 345 -12.51 -10.30 -18.87
N LEU A 346 -11.98 -10.82 -17.74
CA LEU A 346 -10.53 -10.99 -17.58
C LEU A 346 -9.96 -12.08 -18.50
N GLU A 347 -10.76 -13.11 -18.85
CA GLU A 347 -10.32 -14.17 -19.76
C GLU A 347 -10.10 -13.61 -21.18
N TRP A 348 -11.05 -12.82 -21.66
CA TRP A 348 -10.87 -12.09 -22.90
C TRP A 348 -9.66 -11.13 -22.86
N MET A 349 -9.45 -10.44 -21.73
CA MET A 349 -8.29 -9.54 -21.57
C MET A 349 -6.95 -10.28 -21.59
N ILE A 350 -6.91 -11.54 -21.14
CA ILE A 350 -5.71 -12.39 -21.24
C ILE A 350 -5.42 -12.72 -22.70
N GLU A 351 -6.44 -13.09 -23.49
CA GLU A 351 -6.30 -13.35 -24.93
C GLU A 351 -5.76 -12.12 -25.68
N GLU A 352 -6.26 -10.94 -25.34
CA GLU A 352 -5.81 -9.64 -25.89
C GLU A 352 -4.50 -9.12 -25.26
N ARG A 353 -3.85 -9.87 -24.38
CA ARG A 353 -2.60 -9.51 -23.68
C ARG A 353 -2.69 -8.21 -22.86
N GLN A 354 -3.88 -7.88 -22.38
CA GLN A 354 -4.13 -6.72 -21.51
C GLN A 354 -4.11 -7.11 -20.02
N PHE A 355 -4.17 -8.40 -19.74
CA PHE A 355 -4.12 -8.95 -18.37
C PHE A 355 -3.24 -10.20 -18.34
N ARG A 356 -2.46 -10.40 -17.28
CA ARG A 356 -1.56 -11.55 -17.16
C ARG A 356 -2.34 -12.78 -16.67
N SER A 357 -2.10 -13.91 -17.28
CA SER A 357 -2.73 -15.18 -16.88
C SER A 357 -2.32 -15.65 -15.49
N ASP A 358 -1.04 -15.44 -15.09
CA ASP A 358 -0.55 -15.81 -13.77
C ASP A 358 -1.26 -15.04 -12.64
N LEU A 359 -1.47 -13.73 -12.82
CA LEU A 359 -2.24 -12.91 -11.89
C LEU A 359 -3.72 -13.34 -11.84
N TYR A 360 -4.33 -13.63 -12.99
CA TYR A 360 -5.71 -14.09 -13.05
C TYR A 360 -5.93 -15.35 -12.20
N TYR A 361 -5.10 -16.39 -12.36
CA TYR A 361 -5.23 -17.61 -11.57
C TYR A 361 -5.02 -17.40 -10.07
N ARG A 362 -4.24 -16.41 -9.68
CA ARG A 362 -4.02 -16.06 -8.28
C ARG A 362 -5.17 -15.23 -7.69
N LEU A 363 -5.87 -14.46 -8.51
CA LEU A 363 -7.08 -13.73 -8.11
C LEU A 363 -8.32 -14.63 -8.12
N ASN A 364 -8.44 -15.50 -9.11
CA ASN A 364 -9.61 -16.36 -9.34
C ASN A 364 -9.57 -17.65 -8.52
N VAL A 365 -9.26 -17.55 -7.22
CA VAL A 365 -9.27 -18.70 -6.30
C VAL A 365 -10.71 -19.03 -5.87
N PHE A 366 -11.48 -18.00 -5.51
CA PHE A 366 -12.88 -18.16 -5.13
C PHE A 366 -13.72 -17.12 -5.86
N PRO A 367 -14.26 -17.44 -7.05
CA PRO A 367 -15.09 -16.50 -7.80
C PRO A 367 -16.52 -16.45 -7.23
N ILE A 368 -17.06 -15.22 -7.13
CA ILE A 368 -18.46 -14.97 -6.77
C ILE A 368 -19.07 -14.09 -7.85
N HIS A 369 -20.09 -14.59 -8.54
CA HIS A 369 -20.85 -13.84 -9.52
C HIS A 369 -21.98 -13.07 -8.84
N VAL A 370 -21.93 -11.74 -8.87
CA VAL A 370 -22.99 -10.89 -8.33
C VAL A 370 -24.04 -10.65 -9.41
N PRO A 371 -25.27 -11.15 -9.24
CA PRO A 371 -26.30 -11.08 -10.29
C PRO A 371 -26.71 -9.64 -10.56
N PRO A 372 -26.94 -9.28 -11.84
CA PRO A 372 -27.49 -8.00 -12.21
C PRO A 372 -28.94 -7.86 -11.71
N LEU A 373 -29.40 -6.61 -11.56
CA LEU A 373 -30.71 -6.34 -10.95
C LEU A 373 -31.89 -6.95 -11.73
N ARG A 374 -31.78 -7.11 -13.06
CA ARG A 374 -32.78 -7.78 -13.92
C ARG A 374 -32.96 -9.27 -13.63
N GLU A 375 -31.98 -9.90 -12.99
CA GLU A 375 -32.03 -11.33 -12.58
C GLU A 375 -32.55 -11.52 -11.16
N ARG A 376 -32.83 -10.41 -10.45
CA ARG A 376 -33.42 -10.37 -9.11
C ARG A 376 -34.56 -9.35 -9.00
N PRO A 377 -35.58 -9.44 -9.85
CA PRO A 377 -36.67 -8.46 -9.89
C PRO A 377 -37.47 -8.36 -8.60
N GLU A 378 -37.47 -9.43 -7.77
CA GLU A 378 -38.11 -9.50 -6.45
C GLU A 378 -37.49 -8.48 -5.46
N ASP A 379 -36.22 -8.13 -5.63
CA ASP A 379 -35.49 -7.20 -4.76
C ASP A 379 -35.83 -5.74 -5.08
N ILE A 380 -36.31 -5.45 -6.31
CA ILE A 380 -36.61 -4.06 -6.75
C ILE A 380 -37.61 -3.34 -5.84
N PRO A 381 -38.74 -3.94 -5.46
CA PRO A 381 -39.69 -3.27 -4.55
C PRO A 381 -39.09 -2.95 -3.18
N LEU A 382 -38.24 -3.81 -2.65
CA LEU A 382 -37.55 -3.61 -1.37
C LEU A 382 -36.57 -2.46 -1.47
N LEU A 383 -35.73 -2.44 -2.51
CA LEU A 383 -34.76 -1.38 -2.79
C LEU A 383 -35.44 -0.04 -3.01
N VAL A 384 -36.53 0.01 -3.77
CA VAL A 384 -37.29 1.26 -4.02
C VAL A 384 -37.85 1.82 -2.71
N ARG A 385 -38.47 0.99 -1.87
CA ARG A 385 -38.98 1.42 -0.56
C ARG A 385 -37.86 1.95 0.34
N TYR A 386 -36.76 1.21 0.42
CA TYR A 386 -35.62 1.59 1.23
C TYR A 386 -35.04 2.93 0.79
N PHE A 387 -34.73 3.11 -0.49
CA PHE A 387 -34.14 4.36 -0.99
C PHE A 387 -35.16 5.52 -0.86
N SER A 388 -36.44 5.27 -1.10
CA SER A 388 -37.47 6.28 -0.90
C SER A 388 -37.51 6.79 0.54
N GLN A 389 -37.48 5.90 1.52
CA GLN A 389 -37.47 6.27 2.94
C GLN A 389 -36.16 6.98 3.32
N LYS A 390 -35.01 6.46 2.88
CA LYS A 390 -33.69 7.03 3.12
C LYS A 390 -33.62 8.49 2.64
N TYR A 391 -33.99 8.73 1.39
CA TYR A 391 -33.93 10.07 0.81
C TYR A 391 -35.03 11.00 1.33
N ALA A 392 -36.23 10.49 1.59
CA ALA A 392 -37.29 11.24 2.22
C ALA A 392 -36.89 11.78 3.60
N SER A 393 -36.30 10.89 4.44
CA SER A 393 -35.79 11.28 5.75
C SER A 393 -34.69 12.34 5.65
N ARG A 394 -33.71 12.15 4.75
CA ARG A 394 -32.62 13.12 4.54
C ARG A 394 -33.11 14.50 4.08
N MET A 395 -34.21 14.54 3.30
CA MET A 395 -34.80 15.77 2.75
C MET A 395 -35.98 16.31 3.59
N GLN A 396 -36.23 15.69 4.75
CA GLN A 396 -37.36 16.05 5.63
C GLN A 396 -38.71 16.02 4.91
N LYS A 397 -38.86 15.12 3.93
CA LYS A 397 -40.10 14.88 3.19
C LYS A 397 -40.85 13.67 3.75
N ARG A 398 -42.15 13.65 3.57
CA ARG A 398 -42.99 12.53 3.97
C ARG A 398 -43.52 11.82 2.72
N ILE A 399 -42.96 10.65 2.42
CA ILE A 399 -43.41 9.76 1.33
C ILE A 399 -44.16 8.59 1.96
N GLU A 400 -45.45 8.49 1.73
CA GLU A 400 -46.31 7.47 2.33
C GLU A 400 -46.65 6.33 1.35
N SER A 401 -46.69 6.65 0.06
CA SER A 401 -47.10 5.66 -0.94
C SER A 401 -46.29 5.73 -2.22
N ILE A 402 -46.14 4.57 -2.85
CA ILE A 402 -45.53 4.37 -4.17
C ILE A 402 -46.61 3.79 -5.07
N PRO A 403 -47.00 4.42 -6.19
CA PRO A 403 -48.04 3.90 -7.06
C PRO A 403 -47.72 2.49 -7.60
N ALA A 404 -48.71 1.59 -7.51
CA ALA A 404 -48.50 0.19 -7.99
C ALA A 404 -48.16 0.14 -9.48
N ALA A 405 -48.71 1.05 -10.28
CA ALA A 405 -48.35 1.15 -11.71
C ALA A 405 -46.89 1.53 -11.94
N ALA A 406 -46.34 2.44 -11.12
CA ALA A 406 -44.92 2.81 -11.16
C ALA A 406 -44.05 1.60 -10.74
N MET A 407 -44.41 0.91 -9.65
CA MET A 407 -43.69 -0.27 -9.19
C MET A 407 -43.61 -1.36 -10.27
N ARG A 408 -44.73 -1.64 -10.94
CA ARG A 408 -44.76 -2.63 -12.06
C ARG A 408 -43.82 -2.23 -13.21
N LYS A 409 -43.74 -0.92 -13.55
CA LYS A 409 -42.81 -0.44 -14.57
C LYS A 409 -41.36 -0.61 -14.13
N LEU A 410 -41.03 -0.27 -12.87
CA LEU A 410 -39.71 -0.42 -12.29
C LEU A 410 -39.25 -1.88 -12.29
N THR A 411 -40.11 -2.83 -11.91
CA THR A 411 -39.79 -4.26 -11.87
C THR A 411 -39.53 -4.86 -13.26
N ARG A 412 -40.11 -4.27 -14.32
CA ARG A 412 -39.92 -4.73 -15.71
C ARG A 412 -38.78 -4.07 -16.44
N TRP A 413 -38.16 -3.05 -15.87
CA TRP A 413 -37.04 -2.35 -16.49
C TRP A 413 -35.75 -3.19 -16.44
N HIS A 414 -34.89 -3.07 -17.46
CA HIS A 414 -33.67 -3.87 -17.58
C HIS A 414 -32.50 -3.43 -16.66
N TRP A 415 -32.55 -2.23 -16.12
CA TRP A 415 -31.54 -1.68 -15.21
C TRP A 415 -30.09 -1.86 -15.69
N PRO A 416 -29.67 -1.27 -16.81
CA PRO A 416 -28.28 -1.39 -17.27
C PRO A 416 -27.26 -0.82 -16.27
N GLY A 417 -27.62 0.13 -15.46
CA GLY A 417 -26.82 0.66 -14.34
C GLY A 417 -27.15 0.03 -12.99
N ASN A 418 -27.93 -1.07 -12.98
CA ASN A 418 -28.24 -1.87 -11.81
C ASN A 418 -28.79 -1.05 -10.61
N VAL A 419 -28.34 -1.36 -9.39
CA VAL A 419 -28.81 -0.71 -8.16
C VAL A 419 -28.42 0.78 -8.13
N ARG A 420 -27.29 1.15 -8.72
CA ARG A 420 -26.86 2.57 -8.79
C ARG A 420 -27.79 3.40 -9.66
N GLU A 421 -28.28 2.87 -10.77
CA GLU A 421 -29.28 3.53 -11.62
C GLU A 421 -30.63 3.66 -10.89
N LEU A 422 -31.07 2.57 -10.24
CA LEU A 422 -32.30 2.58 -9.43
C LEU A 422 -32.23 3.61 -8.31
N GLN A 423 -31.12 3.66 -7.58
CA GLN A 423 -30.87 4.60 -6.50
C GLN A 423 -30.98 6.05 -7.00
N ASN A 424 -30.29 6.40 -8.09
CA ASN A 424 -30.33 7.75 -8.70
C ASN A 424 -31.73 8.11 -9.19
N LEU A 425 -32.48 7.15 -9.74
CA LEU A 425 -33.84 7.37 -10.19
C LEU A 425 -34.76 7.70 -9.00
N VAL A 426 -34.68 6.91 -7.92
CA VAL A 426 -35.48 7.11 -6.72
C VAL A 426 -35.14 8.42 -6.03
N GLU A 427 -33.85 8.76 -5.91
CA GLU A 427 -33.40 10.02 -5.34
C GLU A 427 -34.01 11.24 -6.10
N ARG A 428 -33.87 11.20 -7.44
CA ARG A 428 -34.49 12.23 -8.29
C ARG A 428 -36.02 12.33 -8.11
N ALA A 429 -36.67 11.17 -8.03
CA ALA A 429 -38.12 11.12 -7.80
C ALA A 429 -38.51 11.74 -6.47
N VAL A 430 -37.77 11.46 -5.38
CA VAL A 430 -38.03 12.09 -4.06
C VAL A 430 -37.77 13.59 -4.11
N ILE A 431 -36.72 14.07 -4.83
CA ILE A 431 -36.49 15.53 -5.00
C ILE A 431 -37.66 16.21 -5.66
N LEU A 432 -38.18 15.64 -6.74
CA LEU A 432 -39.27 16.24 -7.56
C LEU A 432 -40.64 16.08 -6.94
N THR A 433 -40.84 15.12 -6.04
CA THR A 433 -42.15 14.90 -5.39
C THR A 433 -42.47 15.99 -4.40
N ARG A 434 -43.67 16.60 -4.57
CA ARG A 434 -44.26 17.65 -3.71
C ARG A 434 -45.42 17.14 -2.84
N SER A 435 -45.85 15.90 -3.03
CA SER A 435 -46.96 15.26 -2.31
C SER A 435 -46.45 14.08 -1.46
N SER A 436 -47.29 13.40 -0.69
CA SER A 436 -46.95 12.18 0.04
C SER A 436 -46.87 10.93 -0.86
N THR A 437 -47.25 11.04 -2.13
CA THR A 437 -47.19 9.96 -3.11
C THR A 437 -45.98 10.16 -4.03
N LEU A 438 -45.10 9.19 -4.09
CA LEU A 438 -43.84 9.26 -4.86
C LEU A 438 -44.13 9.33 -6.37
N ALA A 439 -43.76 10.42 -7.02
CA ALA A 439 -43.87 10.59 -8.47
C ALA A 439 -42.64 10.06 -9.18
N ILE A 440 -42.65 8.76 -9.59
CA ILE A 440 -41.58 8.16 -10.35
C ILE A 440 -41.94 8.11 -11.82
N SER A 441 -41.16 8.77 -12.65
CA SER A 441 -41.18 8.59 -14.11
C SER A 441 -39.99 7.71 -14.51
N VAL A 442 -40.28 6.48 -14.91
CA VAL A 442 -39.25 5.65 -15.57
C VAL A 442 -38.96 6.31 -16.91
N PRO A 443 -37.69 6.55 -17.28
CA PRO A 443 -37.40 7.11 -18.59
C PRO A 443 -38.01 6.19 -19.65
N GLU A 444 -39.00 6.70 -20.35
CA GLU A 444 -39.48 6.09 -21.58
C GLU A 444 -38.35 6.30 -22.60
N LEU A 445 -37.45 5.35 -22.75
CA LEU A 445 -36.63 5.29 -23.94
C LEU A 445 -37.62 5.14 -25.09
N ALA A 446 -37.72 6.20 -25.91
CA ALA A 446 -38.37 6.11 -27.17
C ALA A 446 -37.92 4.86 -27.89
N ASN A 447 -38.83 3.89 -28.05
CA ASN A 447 -38.65 2.65 -28.79
C ASN A 447 -37.44 1.78 -28.40
N GLY A 448 -37.49 1.14 -27.22
CA GLY A 448 -36.98 -0.23 -27.04
C GLY A 448 -35.51 -0.54 -27.31
N ARG A 449 -34.59 0.46 -27.35
CA ARG A 449 -33.15 0.20 -27.49
C ARG A 449 -32.34 1.06 -26.52
N PRO A 450 -31.54 0.47 -25.61
CA PRO A 450 -30.56 1.21 -24.84
C PRO A 450 -29.54 1.83 -25.78
N ALA A 451 -29.26 3.12 -25.61
CA ALA A 451 -28.31 3.88 -26.46
C ALA A 451 -26.84 3.43 -26.32
N SER A 452 -26.53 2.44 -25.49
CA SER A 452 -25.18 1.89 -25.29
C SER A 452 -25.04 0.39 -25.47
N ALA A 453 -26.11 -0.34 -25.75
CA ALA A 453 -26.02 -1.71 -26.23
C ALA A 453 -26.13 -1.69 -27.76
N LEU A 454 -25.04 -1.34 -28.43
CA LEU A 454 -24.78 -1.93 -29.73
C LEU A 454 -24.67 -3.43 -29.45
N PRO A 455 -25.60 -4.30 -29.92
CA PRO A 455 -25.32 -5.72 -29.97
C PRO A 455 -24.02 -5.82 -30.75
N LYS A 456 -23.03 -6.56 -30.24
CA LYS A 456 -21.98 -7.09 -31.11
C LYS A 456 -22.77 -7.87 -32.18
N ALA A 457 -23.07 -7.20 -33.33
CA ALA A 457 -23.63 -7.87 -34.46
C ALA A 457 -22.69 -9.03 -34.73
N SER A 458 -23.22 -10.24 -34.76
CA SER A 458 -22.45 -11.36 -35.25
C SER A 458 -21.79 -10.90 -36.56
N ASN A 459 -20.56 -11.33 -36.85
CA ASN A 459 -19.86 -10.97 -38.06
C ASN A 459 -20.72 -11.21 -39.32
N VAL A 460 -21.73 -12.05 -39.20
CA VAL A 460 -22.73 -12.34 -40.25
C VAL A 460 -23.71 -11.17 -40.43
N ASP A 461 -24.29 -10.61 -39.35
CA ASP A 461 -25.26 -9.50 -39.44
C ASP A 461 -24.61 -8.20 -39.90
N GLU A 462 -23.35 -7.94 -39.53
CA GLU A 462 -22.60 -6.76 -39.96
C GLU A 462 -22.20 -6.86 -41.42
N LYS A 463 -21.82 -8.06 -41.86
CA LYS A 463 -21.50 -8.36 -43.24
C LYS A 463 -22.70 -8.13 -44.15
N ASP A 464 -23.85 -8.67 -43.80
CA ASP A 464 -25.09 -8.55 -44.59
C ASP A 464 -25.58 -7.10 -44.64
N ARG A 465 -25.43 -6.34 -43.58
CA ARG A 465 -25.76 -4.90 -43.53
C ARG A 465 -24.85 -4.08 -44.47
N ILE A 466 -23.54 -4.32 -44.43
CA ILE A 466 -22.59 -3.63 -45.31
C ILE A 466 -22.84 -4.00 -46.77
N VAL A 467 -23.06 -5.29 -47.08
CA VAL A 467 -23.37 -5.78 -48.43
C VAL A 467 -24.65 -5.15 -48.98
N ARG A 468 -25.71 -5.07 -48.16
CA ARG A 468 -26.99 -4.44 -48.59
C ARG A 468 -26.80 -2.98 -48.96
N VAL A 469 -26.11 -2.20 -48.12
CA VAL A 469 -25.89 -0.77 -48.38
C VAL A 469 -24.93 -0.56 -49.56
N LEU A 470 -23.95 -1.44 -49.78
CA LEU A 470 -23.09 -1.41 -50.96
C LEU A 470 -23.87 -1.69 -52.25
N LYS A 471 -24.84 -2.62 -52.26
CA LYS A 471 -25.74 -2.84 -53.40
C LYS A 471 -26.57 -1.61 -53.72
N GLU A 472 -27.15 -0.97 -52.68
CA GLU A 472 -27.94 0.26 -52.85
C GLU A 472 -27.13 1.45 -53.37
N THR A 473 -25.85 1.53 -53.01
CA THR A 473 -24.94 2.60 -53.47
C THR A 473 -24.11 2.25 -54.70
N LYS A 474 -24.46 1.14 -55.38
CA LYS A 474 -23.78 0.65 -56.57
C LYS A 474 -22.26 0.58 -56.36
N GLY A 475 -21.80 -0.01 -55.25
CA GLY A 475 -20.40 -0.17 -54.89
C GLY A 475 -19.65 1.10 -54.47
N ARG A 476 -20.30 2.27 -54.38
CA ARG A 476 -19.65 3.53 -53.97
C ARG A 476 -19.43 3.55 -52.49
N VAL A 477 -18.17 3.48 -52.04
CA VAL A 477 -17.79 3.44 -50.62
C VAL A 477 -17.79 4.83 -49.97
N GLY A 478 -17.37 5.89 -50.73
CA GLY A 478 -17.22 7.24 -50.21
C GLY A 478 -18.02 8.30 -51.00
N GLY A 479 -18.07 9.54 -50.48
CA GLY A 479 -18.84 10.67 -51.02
C GLY A 479 -20.21 10.82 -50.37
N GLN A 480 -20.92 11.95 -50.67
CA GLN A 480 -22.22 12.27 -50.01
C GLN A 480 -23.30 11.20 -50.18
N SER A 481 -23.27 10.43 -51.31
CA SER A 481 -24.18 9.32 -51.57
C SER A 481 -23.53 7.94 -51.39
N GLY A 482 -22.35 7.84 -50.76
CA GLY A 482 -21.62 6.60 -50.56
C GLY A 482 -22.08 5.78 -49.36
N ALA A 483 -21.71 4.50 -49.34
CA ALA A 483 -22.04 3.56 -48.29
C ALA A 483 -21.55 4.02 -46.88
N ALA A 484 -20.43 4.70 -46.81
CA ALA A 484 -19.90 5.24 -45.55
C ALA A 484 -20.84 6.26 -44.92
N THR A 485 -21.35 7.21 -45.68
CA THR A 485 -22.28 8.24 -45.23
C THR A 485 -23.62 7.64 -44.80
N ARG A 486 -24.15 6.66 -45.58
CA ARG A 486 -25.41 5.98 -45.21
C ARG A 486 -25.30 5.09 -43.99
N LEU A 487 -24.12 4.55 -43.69
CA LEU A 487 -23.84 3.75 -42.49
C LEU A 487 -23.42 4.61 -41.29
N GLY A 488 -23.27 5.94 -41.45
CA GLY A 488 -22.80 6.83 -40.40
C GLY A 488 -21.34 6.60 -40.01
N LEU A 489 -20.50 6.06 -40.94
CA LEU A 489 -19.11 5.71 -40.66
C LEU A 489 -18.16 6.59 -41.46
N LYS A 490 -16.95 6.82 -40.94
CA LYS A 490 -15.85 7.40 -41.73
C LYS A 490 -15.45 6.40 -42.85
N ARG A 491 -15.10 6.90 -44.04
CA ARG A 491 -14.69 6.08 -45.19
C ARG A 491 -13.57 5.10 -44.84
N THR A 492 -12.58 5.53 -44.07
CA THR A 492 -11.45 4.69 -43.63
C THR A 492 -11.92 3.55 -42.72
N THR A 493 -12.84 3.83 -41.77
CA THR A 493 -13.42 2.83 -40.86
C THR A 493 -14.21 1.76 -41.62
N LEU A 494 -15.02 2.17 -42.63
CA LEU A 494 -15.76 1.23 -43.48
C LEU A 494 -14.82 0.34 -44.29
N ILE A 495 -13.76 0.89 -44.89
CA ILE A 495 -12.76 0.12 -45.64
C ILE A 495 -12.07 -0.92 -44.75
N THR A 496 -11.68 -0.55 -43.53
CA THR A 496 -11.05 -1.49 -42.57
C THR A 496 -11.98 -2.63 -42.19
N ARG A 497 -13.28 -2.34 -41.94
CA ARG A 497 -14.29 -3.35 -41.64
C ARG A 497 -14.58 -4.27 -42.81
N MET A 498 -14.67 -3.72 -44.01
CA MET A 498 -14.85 -4.50 -45.24
C MET A 498 -13.69 -5.48 -45.46
N LYS A 499 -12.43 -5.04 -45.24
CA LYS A 499 -11.25 -5.92 -45.30
C LYS A 499 -11.33 -7.05 -44.25
N LYS A 500 -11.71 -6.73 -43.00
CA LYS A 500 -11.83 -7.70 -41.92
C LYS A 500 -12.94 -8.74 -42.19
N LEU A 501 -14.02 -8.35 -42.89
CA LEU A 501 -15.18 -9.21 -43.21
C LEU A 501 -15.07 -9.87 -44.59
N GLY A 502 -13.97 -9.67 -45.32
CA GLY A 502 -13.76 -10.26 -46.65
C GLY A 502 -14.73 -9.74 -47.72
N ILE A 503 -15.17 -8.47 -47.60
CA ILE A 503 -16.11 -7.85 -48.55
C ILE A 503 -15.33 -7.05 -49.58
N ASP A 504 -15.43 -7.45 -50.88
CA ASP A 504 -14.90 -6.68 -51.99
C ASP A 504 -16.03 -5.85 -52.62
N PRO A 505 -15.98 -4.50 -52.56
CA PRO A 505 -17.04 -3.65 -53.14
C PRO A 505 -17.26 -3.82 -54.61
N ARG A 506 -16.26 -4.35 -55.38
CA ARG A 506 -16.35 -4.59 -56.81
C ARG A 506 -17.08 -5.92 -57.13
N LYS A 507 -17.20 -6.83 -56.17
CA LYS A 507 -17.88 -8.13 -56.35
C LYS A 507 -19.31 -8.15 -55.80
N VAL A 508 -19.77 -7.05 -55.21
CA VAL A 508 -21.07 -6.91 -54.56
C VAL A 508 -22.11 -6.22 -55.44
N VAL A 509 -21.68 -5.66 -56.56
CA VAL A 509 -22.54 -4.96 -57.56
C VAL A 509 -22.93 -5.90 -58.67
#